data_b779c24f4514e384df73174f32718fd2
#
_entry.id   b779c24f4514e384df73174f32718fd2
#
_cell.length_a   1.000
_cell.length_b   1.000
_cell.length_c   1.000
_cell.angle_alpha   90.00
_cell.angle_beta   90.00
_cell.angle_gamma   90.00
#
_symmetry.space_group_name_H-M   'P 1'
#
loop_
_entity.id
_entity.type
_entity.pdbx_description
1 polymer ?
#
loop_
_entity_poly.entity_id
_entity_poly.type
_entity_poly.pdbx_seq_one_letter_code
_entity_poly.pdbx_strand_id
1 'polypeptide(L)'
;FIGRRDRVAAPLLEQMQWAERTTAGNTRITLFVAFDYGGRQEILDAAVRYEGGGEEAFAQLLYAPDMHEPDLLIRTSGEQRVSNYLLWQAAYSELVFAPELWPDFDTAAFERCLDEYATRQRRFGGR
;
A
#
# COMPACT_ATOMS: atom_id res chain seq x y z
N PHE A 1 -9.93 -2.60 3.23
CA PHE A 1 -9.04 -3.78 3.13
C PHE A 1 -8.75 -4.10 1.67
N ILE A 2 -7.48 -4.26 1.32
CA ILE A 2 -7.02 -4.64 -0.03
C ILE A 2 -6.39 -6.03 0.00
N GLY A 3 -6.57 -6.80 -1.09
CA GLY A 3 -6.12 -8.18 -1.23
C GLY A 3 -7.27 -9.15 -1.50
N ARG A 4 -6.95 -10.43 -1.48
CA ARG A 4 -7.93 -11.49 -1.81
C ARG A 4 -8.89 -11.74 -0.65
N ARG A 5 -10.18 -11.73 -0.94
CA ARG A 5 -11.24 -12.01 0.07
C ARG A 5 -11.80 -13.43 -0.03
N ASP A 6 -11.57 -14.10 -1.14
CA ASP A 6 -12.10 -15.43 -1.42
C ASP A 6 -11.50 -16.54 -0.55
N ARG A 7 -10.35 -16.27 0.09
CA ARG A 7 -9.67 -17.19 1.01
C ARG A 7 -9.79 -16.80 2.47
N VAL A 8 -10.46 -15.70 2.77
CA VAL A 8 -10.64 -15.19 4.14
C VAL A 8 -11.76 -15.97 4.82
N ALA A 9 -11.52 -16.47 6.04
CA ALA A 9 -12.54 -17.14 6.83
C ALA A 9 -13.74 -16.21 7.10
N ALA A 10 -14.97 -16.74 7.01
CA ALA A 10 -16.18 -15.95 7.11
C ALA A 10 -16.26 -15.02 8.35
N PRO A 11 -15.90 -15.46 9.57
CA PRO A 11 -15.94 -14.55 10.73
C PRO A 11 -15.01 -13.34 10.61
N LEU A 12 -13.81 -13.52 10.00
CA LEU A 12 -12.89 -12.42 9.77
C LEU A 12 -13.40 -11.49 8.66
N LEU A 13 -13.96 -12.05 7.59
CA LEU A 13 -14.57 -11.27 6.51
C LEU A 13 -15.70 -10.38 7.04
N GLU A 14 -16.53 -10.89 7.94
CA GLU A 14 -17.59 -10.12 8.60
C GLU A 14 -17.03 -8.94 9.42
N GLN A 15 -15.92 -9.16 10.15
CA GLN A 15 -15.24 -8.09 10.92
C GLN A 15 -14.62 -7.03 10.01
N MET A 16 -13.99 -7.44 8.90
CA MET A 16 -13.46 -6.51 7.89
C MET A 16 -14.57 -5.62 7.31
N GLN A 17 -15.69 -6.23 6.90
CA GLN A 17 -16.85 -5.51 6.38
C GLN A 17 -17.51 -4.60 7.42
N TRP A 18 -17.57 -5.05 8.68
CA TRP A 18 -18.06 -4.21 9.79
C TRP A 18 -17.18 -2.97 9.97
N ALA A 19 -15.84 -3.14 9.99
CA ALA A 19 -14.91 -2.02 10.12
C ALA A 19 -15.07 -1.02 8.96
N GLU A 20 -15.14 -1.51 7.71
CA GLU A 20 -15.36 -0.66 6.53
C GLU A 20 -16.67 0.14 6.65
N ARG A 21 -17.77 -0.51 7.00
CA ARG A 21 -19.07 0.17 7.16
C ARG A 21 -19.05 1.19 8.29
N THR A 22 -18.42 0.85 9.42
CA THR A 22 -18.40 1.71 10.61
C THR A 22 -17.59 2.99 10.37
N THR A 23 -16.56 2.92 9.54
CA THR A 23 -15.66 4.05 9.26
C THR A 23 -15.95 4.77 7.95
N ALA A 24 -16.91 4.30 7.15
CA ALA A 24 -17.20 4.86 5.82
C ALA A 24 -17.54 6.36 5.81
N GLY A 25 -18.06 6.89 6.92
CA GLY A 25 -18.36 8.32 7.07
C GLY A 25 -17.19 9.19 7.56
N ASN A 26 -16.03 8.60 7.86
CA ASN A 26 -14.84 9.33 8.31
C ASN A 26 -14.15 10.01 7.14
N THR A 27 -13.65 11.26 7.36
CA THR A 27 -13.10 12.08 6.27
C THR A 27 -11.68 12.58 6.49
N ARG A 28 -11.06 12.26 7.64
CA ARG A 28 -9.73 12.81 7.98
C ARG A 28 -8.58 12.00 7.40
N ILE A 29 -8.73 10.68 7.33
CA ILE A 29 -7.71 9.76 6.83
C ILE A 29 -8.38 8.51 6.26
N THR A 30 -7.82 7.95 5.21
CA THR A 30 -8.18 6.63 4.70
C THR A 30 -7.06 5.65 5.03
N LEU A 31 -7.38 4.57 5.73
CA LEU A 31 -6.45 3.49 6.05
C LEU A 31 -6.69 2.31 5.13
N PHE A 32 -5.70 1.98 4.30
CA PHE A 32 -5.68 0.75 3.50
C PHE A 32 -4.93 -0.36 4.24
N VAL A 33 -5.63 -1.41 4.59
CA VAL A 33 -5.05 -2.58 5.26
C VAL A 33 -4.88 -3.70 4.24
N ALA A 34 -3.63 -4.04 3.91
CA ALA A 34 -3.31 -5.15 3.02
C ALA A 34 -3.39 -6.49 3.77
N PHE A 35 -4.39 -7.32 3.41
CA PHE A 35 -4.59 -8.64 4.01
C PHE A 35 -4.73 -9.70 2.91
N ASP A 36 -3.95 -10.77 2.99
CA ASP A 36 -3.80 -11.77 1.92
C ASP A 36 -3.51 -11.11 0.55
N TYR A 37 -2.58 -10.15 0.59
CA TYR A 37 -2.22 -9.28 -0.52
C TYR A 37 -0.88 -9.68 -1.15
N GLY A 38 -0.79 -9.52 -2.45
CA GLY A 38 0.46 -9.63 -3.19
C GLY A 38 0.37 -8.88 -4.51
N GLY A 39 1.31 -7.95 -4.75
CA GLY A 39 1.30 -7.06 -5.91
C GLY A 39 1.35 -7.80 -7.25
N ARG A 40 2.04 -8.94 -7.34
CA ARG A 40 2.01 -9.76 -8.57
C ARG A 40 0.62 -10.30 -8.86
N GLN A 41 -0.10 -10.77 -7.84
CA GLN A 41 -1.47 -11.27 -8.02
C GLN A 41 -2.42 -10.14 -8.39
N GLU A 42 -2.32 -9.00 -7.71
CA GLU A 42 -3.10 -7.81 -8.05
C GLU A 42 -2.93 -7.41 -9.52
N ILE A 43 -1.67 -7.36 -10.00
CA ILE A 43 -1.36 -7.04 -11.40
C ILE A 43 -1.97 -8.09 -12.35
N LEU A 44 -1.86 -9.38 -12.04
CA LEU A 44 -2.45 -10.44 -12.86
C LEU A 44 -3.98 -10.35 -12.90
N ASP A 45 -4.63 -10.09 -11.77
CA ASP A 45 -6.07 -9.95 -11.68
C ASP A 45 -6.57 -8.69 -12.44
N ALA A 46 -5.80 -7.62 -12.43
CA ALA A 46 -6.07 -6.43 -13.24
C ALA A 46 -5.86 -6.71 -14.74
N ALA A 47 -4.78 -7.39 -15.10
CA ALA A 47 -4.43 -7.70 -16.50
C ALA A 47 -5.49 -8.55 -17.22
N VAL A 48 -6.16 -9.46 -16.52
CA VAL A 48 -7.27 -10.27 -17.08
C VAL A 48 -8.46 -9.41 -17.51
N ARG A 49 -8.65 -8.24 -16.87
CA ARG A 49 -9.76 -7.29 -17.12
C ARG A 49 -9.36 -6.12 -18.00
N TYR A 50 -8.07 -6.00 -18.31
CA TYR A 50 -7.54 -4.86 -19.04
C TYR A 50 -7.80 -4.97 -20.55
N GLU A 51 -8.54 -4.03 -21.09
CA GLU A 51 -8.90 -3.93 -22.50
C GLU A 51 -8.15 -2.80 -23.23
N GLY A 52 -7.12 -2.21 -22.60
CA GLY A 52 -6.37 -1.07 -23.14
C GLY A 52 -6.75 0.24 -22.46
N GLY A 53 -6.14 1.36 -22.93
CA GLY A 53 -6.40 2.70 -22.39
C GLY A 53 -5.27 3.30 -21.55
N GLY A 54 -4.10 2.64 -21.52
CA GLY A 54 -2.91 3.15 -20.83
C GLY A 54 -2.87 2.89 -19.34
N GLU A 55 -1.90 3.50 -18.67
CA GLU A 55 -1.62 3.28 -17.25
C GLU A 55 -2.79 3.68 -16.34
N GLU A 56 -3.46 4.79 -16.63
CA GLU A 56 -4.61 5.26 -15.85
C GLU A 56 -5.76 4.24 -15.88
N ALA A 57 -6.09 3.72 -17.07
CA ALA A 57 -7.14 2.70 -17.20
C ALA A 57 -6.75 1.39 -16.50
N PHE A 58 -5.47 1.02 -16.52
CA PHE A 58 -4.97 -0.15 -15.79
C PHE A 58 -5.05 0.05 -14.28
N ALA A 59 -4.66 1.22 -13.77
CA ALA A 59 -4.70 1.54 -12.34
C ALA A 59 -6.12 1.45 -11.76
N GLN A 60 -7.16 1.78 -12.55
CA GLN A 60 -8.57 1.62 -12.15
C GLN A 60 -8.99 0.15 -11.95
N LEU A 61 -8.20 -0.80 -12.41
CA LEU A 61 -8.45 -2.23 -12.24
C LEU A 61 -7.70 -2.85 -11.05
N LEU A 62 -6.85 -2.09 -10.36
CA LEU A 62 -6.17 -2.55 -9.15
C LEU A 62 -7.15 -2.69 -7.98
N TYR A 63 -6.71 -3.29 -6.87
CA TYR A 63 -7.58 -3.58 -5.73
C TYR A 63 -8.08 -2.33 -4.98
N ALA A 64 -7.36 -1.21 -5.12
CA ALA A 64 -7.72 0.08 -4.52
C ALA A 64 -7.49 1.22 -5.52
N PRO A 65 -8.38 1.40 -6.50
CA PRO A 65 -8.22 2.44 -7.52
C PRO A 65 -8.22 3.86 -6.93
N ASP A 66 -8.85 4.05 -5.77
CA ASP A 66 -8.89 5.34 -5.07
C ASP A 66 -7.65 5.60 -4.18
N MET A 67 -6.74 4.65 -4.09
CA MET A 67 -5.51 4.82 -3.32
C MET A 67 -4.51 5.65 -4.13
N HIS A 68 -4.11 6.80 -3.60
CA HIS A 68 -3.01 7.55 -4.17
C HIS A 68 -1.71 6.73 -4.12
N GLU A 69 -0.87 6.89 -5.13
CA GLU A 69 0.47 6.33 -5.10
C GLU A 69 1.23 6.83 -3.86
N PRO A 70 1.80 5.94 -3.05
CA PRO A 70 2.46 6.35 -1.82
C PRO A 70 3.73 7.15 -2.12
N ASP A 71 3.87 8.30 -1.48
CA ASP A 71 5.10 9.09 -1.53
C ASP A 71 6.26 8.42 -0.81
N LEU A 72 5.96 7.75 0.29
CA LEU A 72 6.92 7.10 1.18
C LEU A 72 6.45 5.70 1.53
N LEU A 73 7.35 4.73 1.38
CA LEU A 73 7.20 3.37 1.88
C LEU A 73 8.23 3.13 2.97
N ILE A 74 7.76 2.91 4.20
CA ILE A 74 8.62 2.57 5.34
C ILE A 74 8.56 1.06 5.56
N ARG A 75 9.71 0.42 5.57
CA ARG A 75 9.86 -0.98 5.95
C ARG A 75 10.57 -1.11 7.28
N THR A 76 9.89 -1.67 8.27
CA THR A 76 10.45 -2.01 9.58
C THR A 76 11.24 -3.32 9.56
N SER A 77 11.84 -3.71 10.67
CA SER A 77 12.62 -4.94 10.90
C SER A 77 14.00 -5.01 10.25
N GLY A 78 14.57 -3.90 9.78
CA GLY A 78 15.87 -3.86 9.13
C GLY A 78 15.94 -4.56 7.76
N GLU A 79 14.82 -5.04 7.25
CA GLU A 79 14.73 -5.74 5.98
C GLU A 79 14.69 -4.76 4.80
N GLN A 80 15.61 -4.91 3.84
CA GLN A 80 15.77 -4.00 2.70
C GLN A 80 15.19 -4.60 1.40
N ARG A 81 13.90 -4.84 1.40
CA ARG A 81 13.14 -5.36 0.24
C ARG A 81 11.67 -4.99 0.34
N VAL A 82 10.97 -4.91 -0.78
CA VAL A 82 9.52 -4.61 -0.82
C VAL A 82 8.64 -5.86 -0.72
N SER A 83 9.20 -7.05 -0.90
CA SER A 83 8.54 -8.36 -0.70
C SER A 83 7.16 -8.47 -1.34
N ASN A 84 7.05 -8.11 -2.62
CA ASN A 84 5.79 -8.19 -3.37
C ASN A 84 4.68 -7.24 -2.87
N TYR A 85 5.05 -6.16 -2.16
CA TYR A 85 4.11 -5.18 -1.64
C TYR A 85 4.01 -3.96 -2.56
N LEU A 86 2.79 -3.57 -2.94
CA LEU A 86 2.44 -2.41 -3.76
C LEU A 86 3.34 -2.20 -4.99
N LEU A 87 3.61 -3.28 -5.76
CA LEU A 87 4.59 -3.25 -6.87
C LEU A 87 4.27 -2.21 -7.94
N TRP A 88 2.99 -1.99 -8.24
CA TRP A 88 2.56 -0.97 -9.19
C TRP A 88 2.58 0.41 -8.55
N GLN A 89 1.91 0.55 -7.42
CA GLN A 89 1.66 1.84 -6.77
C GLN A 89 2.94 2.47 -6.19
N ALA A 90 3.92 1.65 -5.79
CA ALA A 90 5.16 2.13 -5.19
C ALA A 90 6.29 2.39 -6.20
N ALA A 91 6.00 2.40 -7.50
CA ALA A 91 7.00 2.55 -8.56
C ALA A 91 7.87 3.82 -8.41
N TYR A 92 7.31 4.88 -7.87
CA TYR A 92 8.00 6.16 -7.62
C TYR A 92 8.08 6.54 -6.14
N SER A 93 7.77 5.61 -5.24
CA SER A 93 7.88 5.84 -3.79
C SER A 93 9.33 5.95 -3.35
N GLU A 94 9.59 6.84 -2.41
CA GLU A 94 10.82 6.80 -1.64
C GLU A 94 10.77 5.64 -0.63
N LEU A 95 11.88 4.91 -0.49
CA LEU A 95 11.96 3.77 0.41
C LEU A 95 12.84 4.13 1.61
N VAL A 96 12.30 3.95 2.81
CA VAL A 96 13.04 4.09 4.08
C VAL A 96 12.98 2.76 4.82
N PHE A 97 14.13 2.28 5.27
CA PHE A 97 14.26 1.00 5.98
C PHE A 97 14.60 1.26 7.44
N ALA A 98 13.61 1.06 8.32
CA ALA A 98 13.75 1.23 9.75
C ALA A 98 14.24 -0.07 10.42
N PRO A 99 15.23 -0.02 11.31
CA PRO A 99 15.76 -1.22 11.98
C PRO A 99 14.81 -1.80 13.03
N GLU A 100 13.91 -0.99 13.56
CA GLU A 100 12.97 -1.39 14.61
C GLU A 100 12.03 -2.48 14.12
N LEU A 101 11.69 -3.42 14.98
CA LEU A 101 10.58 -4.36 14.76
C LEU A 101 9.25 -3.60 14.85
N TRP A 102 8.22 -4.09 14.15
CA TRP A 102 6.92 -3.43 14.12
C TRP A 102 6.34 -3.09 15.50
N PRO A 103 6.41 -3.97 16.53
CA PRO A 103 5.92 -3.63 17.87
C PRO A 103 6.69 -2.51 18.57
N ASP A 104 7.95 -2.27 18.17
CA ASP A 104 8.85 -1.27 18.76
C ASP A 104 8.92 0.02 17.90
N PHE A 105 8.21 0.05 16.78
CA PHE A 105 8.18 1.19 15.86
C PHE A 105 7.25 2.28 16.42
N ASP A 106 7.84 3.17 17.20
CA ASP A 106 7.16 4.26 17.90
C ASP A 106 7.11 5.57 17.09
N THR A 107 6.56 6.63 17.69
CA THR A 107 6.49 7.96 17.08
C THR A 107 7.88 8.51 16.74
N ALA A 108 8.87 8.31 17.60
CA ALA A 108 10.23 8.80 17.35
C ALA A 108 10.89 8.08 16.17
N ALA A 109 10.65 6.76 16.02
CA ALA A 109 11.09 6.00 14.85
C ALA A 109 10.41 6.50 13.58
N PHE A 110 9.11 6.79 13.64
CA PHE A 110 8.36 7.35 12.51
C PHE A 110 8.87 8.74 12.12
N GLU A 111 9.09 9.64 13.08
CA GLU A 111 9.64 10.98 12.84
C GLU A 111 11.02 10.90 12.16
N ARG A 112 11.91 10.01 12.59
CA ARG A 112 13.20 9.80 11.91
C ARG A 112 13.04 9.39 10.43
N CYS A 113 12.06 8.53 10.15
CA CYS A 113 11.77 8.15 8.76
C CYS A 113 11.26 9.34 7.92
N LEU A 114 10.45 10.22 8.52
CA LEU A 114 10.00 11.45 7.86
C LEU A 114 11.13 12.44 7.63
N ASP A 115 12.04 12.59 8.61
CA ASP A 115 13.22 13.44 8.48
C ASP A 115 14.13 12.94 7.35
N GLU A 116 14.36 11.62 7.27
CA GLU A 116 15.11 11.02 6.17
C GLU A 116 14.43 11.27 4.83
N TYR A 117 13.12 11.07 4.74
CA TYR A 117 12.34 11.35 3.54
C TYR A 117 12.47 12.83 3.12
N ALA A 118 12.39 13.76 4.06
CA ALA A 118 12.48 15.20 3.80
C ALA A 118 13.83 15.63 3.19
N THR A 119 14.90 14.85 3.37
CA THR A 119 16.21 15.13 2.76
C THR A 119 16.31 14.70 1.30
N ARG A 120 15.37 13.90 0.81
CA ARG A 120 15.42 13.30 -0.53
C ARG A 120 14.84 14.25 -1.58
N GLN A 121 15.38 14.16 -2.80
CA GLN A 121 14.89 14.91 -3.97
C GLN A 121 14.19 13.94 -4.93
N ARG A 122 12.88 14.03 -5.04
CA ARG A 122 12.09 13.26 -6.02
C ARG A 122 12.25 13.87 -7.41
N ARG A 123 12.69 13.07 -8.37
CA ARG A 123 12.94 13.52 -9.75
C ARG A 123 11.98 12.92 -10.77
N PHE A 124 11.11 12.00 -10.41
CA PHE A 124 10.08 11.35 -11.27
C PHE A 124 10.59 10.98 -12.66
N GLY A 125 11.83 10.49 -12.76
CA GLY A 125 12.45 10.16 -14.05
C GLY A 125 12.80 11.37 -14.93
N GLY A 126 12.55 12.60 -14.49
CA GLY A 126 12.96 13.84 -15.17
C GLY A 126 14.49 14.03 -15.05
N ARG A 127 15.12 14.44 -16.17
CA ARG A 127 16.52 14.87 -16.21
C ARG A 127 16.66 16.31 -15.74
#